data_f82baeefa543ac34502f77f6ff0ee271
#
_entry.id   f82baeefa543ac34502f77f6ff0ee271
#
_cell.length_a   1.000
_cell.length_b   1.000
_cell.length_c   1.000
_cell.angle_alpha   90.00
_cell.angle_beta   90.00
_cell.angle_gamma   90.00
#
_symmetry.space_group_name_H-M   'P 1'
#
loop_
_entity.id
_entity.type
_entity.pdbx_description
1 polymer ?
#
loop_
_entity_poly.entity_id
_entity_poly.type
_entity_poly.pdbx_seq_one_letter_code
_entity_poly.pdbx_strand_id
1 'polypeptide(L)'
;PQWPATIPEDTLLQPHEIIDRLLAEERLAAGVVCNETATPRQLIRRSSYDLLGLPPSPEDVARFEANPSQEAWFVWIDTCLASYHYAERWGRYW
;
A
#
# COMPACT_ATOMS: atom_id res chain seq x y z
N PRO A 1 0.62 27.76 -4.03
CA PRO A 1 -0.23 27.18 -2.99
C PRO A 1 0.45 27.28 -1.64
N GLN A 2 -0.26 27.85 -0.69
CA GLN A 2 0.26 27.91 0.67
C GLN A 2 -0.04 26.60 1.41
N TRP A 3 1.00 26.01 1.95
CA TRP A 3 0.82 24.91 2.88
C TRP A 3 0.22 25.46 4.18
N PRO A 4 -0.73 24.76 4.78
CA PRO A 4 -1.25 25.17 6.08
C PRO A 4 -0.11 25.21 7.10
N ALA A 5 -0.01 26.33 7.84
CA ALA A 5 1.05 26.56 8.83
C ALA A 5 0.92 25.65 10.06
N THR A 6 -0.22 25.00 10.23
CA THR A 6 -0.48 24.07 11.32
C THR A 6 -1.12 22.81 10.76
N ILE A 7 -0.60 21.66 11.17
CA ILE A 7 -1.26 20.38 10.96
C ILE A 7 -2.55 20.43 11.79
N PRO A 8 -3.73 20.25 11.17
CA PRO A 8 -4.98 20.23 11.95
C PRO A 8 -4.90 19.22 13.08
N GLU A 9 -5.53 19.53 14.19
CA GLU A 9 -5.52 18.68 15.39
C GLU A 9 -6.20 17.30 15.23
N ASP A 10 -6.57 16.90 14.04
CA ASP A 10 -6.90 15.52 13.68
C ASP A 10 -5.66 14.62 13.73
N THR A 11 -4.72 14.97 14.60
CA THR A 11 -3.42 14.32 14.76
C THR A 11 -3.48 12.89 15.30
N LEU A 12 -4.66 12.35 15.53
CA LEU A 12 -4.83 10.93 15.84
C LEU A 12 -4.93 10.05 14.59
N LEU A 13 -5.10 10.66 13.41
CA LEU A 13 -5.12 9.93 12.15
C LEU A 13 -3.69 9.67 11.66
N GLN A 14 -3.47 8.47 11.17
CA GLN A 14 -2.21 8.12 10.51
C GLN A 14 -2.09 8.90 9.19
N PRO A 15 -0.86 9.21 8.72
CA PRO A 15 -0.68 9.97 7.49
C PRO A 15 -1.43 9.39 6.28
N HIS A 16 -1.48 8.07 6.14
CA HIS A 16 -2.20 7.43 5.05
C HIS A 16 -3.71 7.65 5.11
N GLU A 17 -4.27 7.73 6.31
CA GLU A 17 -5.71 8.00 6.51
C GLU A 17 -6.06 9.43 6.08
N ILE A 18 -5.17 10.38 6.33
CA ILE A 18 -5.34 11.78 5.90
C ILE A 18 -5.33 11.85 4.37
N ILE A 19 -4.38 11.16 3.73
CA ILE A 19 -4.29 11.10 2.27
C ILE A 19 -5.55 10.47 1.68
N ASP A 20 -6.01 9.37 2.24
CA ASP A 20 -7.20 8.67 1.78
C ASP A 20 -8.44 9.55 1.90
N ARG A 21 -8.58 10.31 2.98
CA ARG A 21 -9.68 11.25 3.17
C ARG A 21 -9.65 12.37 2.14
N LEU A 22 -8.49 12.98 1.89
CA LEU A 22 -8.34 14.05 0.90
C LEU A 22 -8.68 13.54 -0.50
N LEU A 23 -8.22 12.36 -0.87
CA LEU A 23 -8.53 11.75 -2.15
C LEU A 23 -10.01 11.42 -2.28
N ALA A 24 -10.64 10.95 -1.21
CA ALA A 24 -12.07 10.67 -1.19
C ALA A 24 -12.90 11.93 -1.40
N GLU A 25 -12.52 13.05 -0.77
CA GLU A 25 -13.17 14.35 -0.96
C GLU A 25 -13.07 14.83 -2.40
N GLU A 26 -11.89 14.72 -3.01
CA GLU A 26 -11.66 15.09 -4.41
C GLU A 26 -12.48 14.23 -5.36
N ARG A 27 -12.54 12.92 -5.14
CA ARG A 27 -13.34 12.02 -5.95
C ARG A 27 -14.82 12.35 -5.87
N LEU A 28 -15.31 12.63 -4.67
CA LEU A 28 -16.71 13.00 -4.47
C LEU A 28 -17.04 14.29 -5.18
N ALA A 29 -16.18 15.32 -5.09
CA ALA A 29 -16.35 16.59 -5.76
C ALA A 29 -16.33 16.44 -7.29
N ALA A 30 -15.52 15.54 -7.81
CA ALA A 30 -15.41 15.29 -9.26
C ALA A 30 -16.47 14.31 -9.80
N GLY A 31 -17.29 13.71 -8.93
CA GLY A 31 -18.28 12.72 -9.33
C GLY A 31 -17.68 11.38 -9.78
N VAL A 32 -16.47 11.08 -9.34
CA VAL A 32 -15.77 9.84 -9.69
C VAL A 32 -16.10 8.75 -8.68
N VAL A 33 -16.53 7.60 -9.18
CA VAL A 33 -16.81 6.41 -8.38
C VAL A 33 -15.61 5.48 -8.43
N CYS A 34 -15.15 5.02 -7.26
CA CYS A 34 -14.06 4.05 -7.18
C CYS A 34 -14.49 2.68 -7.69
N ASN A 35 -13.54 1.98 -8.28
CA ASN A 35 -13.69 0.55 -8.56
C ASN A 35 -13.75 -0.24 -7.26
N GLU A 36 -14.14 -1.52 -7.40
CA GLU A 36 -14.13 -2.44 -6.27
C GLU A 36 -12.73 -2.55 -5.64
N THR A 37 -12.70 -2.87 -4.36
CA THR A 37 -11.45 -3.13 -3.65
C THR A 37 -10.68 -4.28 -4.31
N ALA A 38 -9.37 -4.11 -4.43
CA ALA A 38 -8.51 -5.14 -5.00
C ALA A 38 -8.61 -6.45 -4.19
N THR A 39 -8.57 -7.58 -4.90
CA THR A 39 -8.55 -8.90 -4.26
C THR A 39 -7.24 -9.11 -3.54
N PRO A 40 -7.18 -10.03 -2.54
CA PRO A 40 -5.91 -10.39 -1.90
C PRO A 40 -4.81 -10.80 -2.90
N ARG A 41 -5.18 -11.54 -3.93
CA ARG A 41 -4.24 -11.94 -4.99
C ARG A 41 -3.67 -10.74 -5.74
N GLN A 42 -4.52 -9.77 -6.08
CA GLN A 42 -4.09 -8.54 -6.74
C GLN A 42 -3.18 -7.71 -5.86
N LEU A 43 -3.49 -7.60 -4.57
CA LEU A 43 -2.70 -6.84 -3.61
C LEU A 43 -1.30 -7.41 -3.45
N ILE A 44 -1.18 -8.74 -3.23
CA ILE A 44 0.12 -9.36 -3.06
C ILE A 44 0.95 -9.29 -4.35
N ARG A 45 0.31 -9.43 -5.49
CA ARG A 45 0.99 -9.32 -6.78
C ARG A 45 1.52 -7.91 -7.02
N ARG A 46 0.70 -6.88 -6.81
CA ARG A 46 1.09 -5.49 -7.01
C ARG A 46 2.22 -5.09 -6.08
N SER A 47 2.11 -5.42 -4.79
CA SER A 47 3.15 -5.09 -3.81
C SER A 47 4.47 -5.82 -4.11
N SER A 48 4.43 -7.05 -4.56
CA SER A 48 5.63 -7.80 -4.94
C SER A 48 6.36 -7.15 -6.11
N TYR A 49 5.63 -6.76 -7.16
CA TYR A 49 6.23 -6.06 -8.28
C TYR A 49 6.76 -4.68 -7.90
N ASP A 50 6.02 -3.94 -7.08
CA ASP A 50 6.44 -2.60 -6.66
C ASP A 50 7.68 -2.63 -5.77
N LEU A 51 7.74 -3.56 -4.82
CA LEU A 51 8.85 -3.62 -3.85
C LEU A 51 10.03 -4.45 -4.35
N LEU A 52 9.77 -5.58 -4.99
CA LEU A 52 10.80 -6.54 -5.36
C LEU A 52 11.11 -6.56 -6.86
N GLY A 53 10.19 -6.07 -7.70
CA GLY A 53 10.29 -6.18 -9.15
C GLY A 53 10.08 -7.60 -9.66
N LEU A 54 9.54 -8.49 -8.83
CA LEU A 54 9.36 -9.90 -9.11
C LEU A 54 7.95 -10.35 -8.74
N PRO A 55 7.40 -11.39 -9.40
CA PRO A 55 6.13 -11.96 -8.96
C PRO A 55 6.29 -12.64 -7.61
N PRO A 56 5.21 -12.70 -6.80
CA PRO A 56 5.24 -13.47 -5.56
C PRO A 56 5.30 -14.96 -5.87
N SER A 57 5.84 -15.76 -4.92
CA SER A 57 5.82 -17.22 -5.07
C SER A 57 4.39 -17.75 -4.92
N PRO A 58 4.05 -18.91 -5.53
CA PRO A 58 2.74 -19.52 -5.33
C PRO A 58 2.41 -19.80 -3.86
N GLU A 59 3.41 -20.11 -3.05
CA GLU A 59 3.27 -20.37 -1.62
C GLU A 59 2.88 -19.09 -0.88
N ASP A 60 3.49 -17.96 -1.20
CA ASP A 60 3.17 -16.67 -0.60
C ASP A 60 1.76 -16.23 -0.97
N VAL A 61 1.36 -16.41 -2.23
CA VAL A 61 0.00 -16.12 -2.68
C VAL A 61 -1.01 -16.96 -1.92
N ALA A 62 -0.79 -18.27 -1.83
CA ALA A 62 -1.69 -19.19 -1.13
C ALA A 62 -1.81 -18.83 0.35
N ARG A 63 -0.71 -18.49 1.00
CA ARG A 63 -0.70 -18.12 2.42
C ARG A 63 -1.51 -16.85 2.67
N PHE A 64 -1.33 -15.84 1.84
CA PHE A 64 -2.05 -14.58 1.97
C PHE A 64 -3.53 -14.74 1.65
N GLU A 65 -3.89 -15.47 0.59
CA GLU A 65 -5.28 -15.72 0.24
C GLU A 65 -6.03 -16.53 1.31
N ALA A 66 -5.33 -17.43 2.01
CA ALA A 66 -5.95 -18.24 3.06
C ALA A 66 -6.40 -17.40 4.26
N ASN A 67 -5.70 -16.31 4.57
CA ASN A 67 -6.04 -15.42 5.69
C ASN A 67 -5.64 -13.97 5.36
N PRO A 68 -6.40 -13.28 4.51
CA PRO A 68 -6.09 -11.93 4.07
C PRO A 68 -6.50 -10.90 5.12
N SER A 69 -5.74 -10.82 6.20
CA SER A 69 -5.93 -9.85 7.28
C SER A 69 -4.95 -8.69 7.14
N GLN A 70 -5.22 -7.60 7.87
CA GLN A 70 -4.30 -6.47 7.96
C GLN A 70 -2.96 -6.88 8.57
N GLU A 71 -2.98 -7.78 9.54
CA GLU A 71 -1.75 -8.31 10.14
C GLU A 71 -0.93 -9.12 9.12
N ALA A 72 -1.60 -9.97 8.33
CA ALA A 72 -0.94 -10.73 7.27
C ALA A 72 -0.35 -9.80 6.21
N TRP A 73 -1.02 -8.70 5.90
CA TRP A 73 -0.53 -7.66 4.99
C TRP A 73 0.75 -7.02 5.52
N PHE A 74 0.77 -6.61 6.78
CA PHE A 74 1.96 -6.01 7.38
C PHE A 74 3.14 -6.99 7.42
N VAL A 75 2.89 -8.26 7.75
CA VAL A 75 3.92 -9.31 7.73
C VAL A 75 4.47 -9.48 6.31
N TRP A 76 3.61 -9.48 5.31
CA TRP A 76 4.03 -9.58 3.91
C TRP A 76 4.91 -8.40 3.49
N ILE A 77 4.48 -7.18 3.79
CA ILE A 77 5.26 -5.98 3.46
C ILE A 77 6.62 -6.00 4.18
N ASP A 78 6.67 -6.33 5.46
CA ASP A 78 7.93 -6.44 6.21
C ASP A 78 8.84 -7.51 5.60
N THR A 79 8.29 -8.62 5.17
CA THR A 79 9.03 -9.69 4.48
C THR A 79 9.66 -9.16 3.19
N CYS A 80 8.89 -8.42 2.39
CA CYS A 80 9.39 -7.80 1.17
C CYS A 80 10.52 -6.81 1.45
N LEU A 81 10.33 -5.94 2.43
CA LEU A 81 11.33 -4.91 2.78
C LEU A 81 12.63 -5.50 3.31
N ALA A 82 12.58 -6.66 3.96
CA ALA A 82 13.74 -7.39 4.44
C ALA A 82 14.43 -8.24 3.36
N SER A 83 13.82 -8.36 2.19
CA SER A 83 14.35 -9.18 1.11
C SER A 83 15.56 -8.53 0.42
N TYR A 84 16.54 -9.34 0.05
CA TYR A 84 17.65 -8.92 -0.79
C TYR A 84 17.19 -8.28 -2.10
N HIS A 85 16.10 -8.79 -2.68
CA HIS A 85 15.55 -8.27 -3.92
C HIS A 85 15.07 -6.81 -3.80
N TYR A 86 14.55 -6.43 -2.62
CA TYR A 86 14.21 -5.05 -2.35
C TYR A 86 15.43 -4.14 -2.41
N ALA A 87 16.50 -4.54 -1.74
CA ALA A 87 17.75 -3.79 -1.73
C ALA A 87 18.37 -3.71 -3.14
N GLU A 88 18.34 -4.79 -3.90
CA GLU A 88 18.83 -4.84 -5.26
C GLU A 88 18.06 -3.91 -6.18
N ARG A 89 16.72 -3.94 -6.12
CA ARG A 89 15.85 -3.10 -6.95
C ARG A 89 16.04 -1.61 -6.65
N TRP A 90 15.94 -1.26 -5.39
CA TRP A 90 15.89 0.16 -4.97
C TRP A 90 17.27 0.76 -4.78
N GLY A 91 18.29 -0.05 -4.56
CA GLY A 91 19.68 0.41 -4.47
C GLY A 91 20.18 1.14 -5.72
N ARG A 92 19.59 0.87 -6.87
CA ARG A 92 19.94 1.52 -8.13
C ARG A 92 19.55 3.00 -8.17
N TYR A 93 18.63 3.42 -7.32
CA TYR A 93 18.14 4.79 -7.27
C TYR A 93 18.85 5.63 -6.22
N TRP A 94 19.69 5.04 -5.42
CA TRP A 94 20.46 5.68 -4.37
C TRP A 94 21.94 5.74 -4.73
#